data_24d91529b31fe238ace838d2785a191d
#
_entry.id   24d91529b31fe238ace838d2785a191d
#
_cell.length_a   1.000
_cell.length_b   1.000
_cell.length_c   1.000
_cell.angle_alpha   90.00
_cell.angle_beta   90.00
_cell.angle_gamma   90.00
#
_symmetry.space_group_name_H-M   'P 1'
#
loop_
_entity.id
_entity.type
_entity.pdbx_description
1 polymer ?
#
loop_
_entity_poly.entity_id
_entity_poly.type
_entity_poly.pdbx_seq_one_letter_code
_entity_poly.pdbx_strand_id
1 'polypeptide(L)'
;MKDAIIASFNFNTHKKMKLNIALLAGDGIGPEVIDQAVKVSEAIATRFKHEITWKPALTGAAAIDAVGEPYPDATHDICVASDAVLFGAIGHPRFDNDPTATVRPEQGLLKMRKKLGLFANVRPTFTFPSLLDKS
;
A
#
# COMPACT_ATOMS: atom_id res chain seq x y z
N MET A 1 -5.13 36.96 17.32
CA MET A 1 -4.20 36.73 16.21
C MET A 1 -3.89 35.24 16.16
N LYS A 2 -4.75 34.48 15.53
CA LYS A 2 -4.57 33.03 15.23
C LYS A 2 -5.39 32.74 13.99
N ASP A 3 -4.86 33.10 12.84
CA ASP A 3 -5.44 32.69 11.57
C ASP A 3 -4.88 31.29 11.28
N ALA A 4 -5.68 30.28 11.64
CA ALA A 4 -5.46 28.92 11.20
C ALA A 4 -5.69 28.89 9.71
N ILE A 5 -4.63 28.70 8.94
CA ILE A 5 -4.71 28.41 7.51
C ILE A 5 -5.33 27.01 7.38
N ILE A 6 -6.65 26.99 7.36
CA ILE A 6 -7.37 25.82 6.85
C ILE A 6 -7.25 25.94 5.34
N ALA A 7 -6.27 25.27 4.76
CA ALA A 7 -6.25 25.01 3.34
C ALA A 7 -7.56 24.31 3.00
N SER A 8 -8.51 25.04 2.43
CA SER A 8 -9.72 24.46 1.86
C SER A 8 -9.28 23.59 0.69
N PHE A 9 -9.17 22.29 0.93
CA PHE A 9 -9.08 21.32 -0.14
C PHE A 9 -10.39 21.39 -0.92
N ASN A 10 -10.41 22.23 -1.95
CA ASN A 10 -11.45 22.19 -2.95
C ASN A 10 -11.29 20.88 -3.72
N PHE A 11 -11.92 19.82 -3.23
CA PHE A 11 -12.16 18.62 -4.03
C PHE A 11 -13.06 19.06 -5.20
N ASN A 12 -12.43 19.37 -6.31
CA ASN A 12 -13.13 19.59 -7.57
C ASN A 12 -13.71 18.23 -8.00
N THR A 13 -14.90 17.92 -7.50
CA THR A 13 -15.58 16.61 -7.58
C THR A 13 -15.97 16.21 -9.01
N HIS A 14 -15.55 16.96 -10.02
CA HIS A 14 -15.97 16.75 -11.41
C HIS A 14 -14.84 16.41 -12.38
N LYS A 15 -13.57 16.45 -11.95
CA LYS A 15 -12.46 16.13 -12.86
C LYS A 15 -12.25 14.60 -12.88
N LYS A 16 -12.55 14.00 -14.02
CA LYS A 16 -12.18 12.59 -14.29
C LYS A 16 -10.68 12.43 -14.14
N MET A 17 -10.26 11.47 -13.33
CA MET A 17 -8.84 11.09 -13.16
C MET A 17 -8.57 9.76 -13.84
N LYS A 18 -7.35 9.62 -14.34
CA LYS A 18 -6.78 8.34 -14.78
C LYS A 18 -5.60 8.05 -13.87
N LEU A 19 -5.65 6.93 -13.18
CA LEU A 19 -4.69 6.55 -12.17
C LEU A 19 -4.06 5.20 -12.52
N ASN A 20 -2.75 5.14 -12.50
CA ASN A 20 -1.99 3.89 -12.56
C ASN A 20 -1.55 3.54 -11.15
N ILE A 21 -2.01 2.42 -10.64
CA ILE A 21 -1.73 2.02 -9.25
C ILE A 21 -0.92 0.73 -9.27
N ALA A 22 0.29 0.78 -8.68
CA ALA A 22 1.04 -0.43 -8.42
C ALA A 22 0.33 -1.23 -7.32
N LEU A 23 0.07 -2.51 -7.58
CA LEU A 23 -0.68 -3.39 -6.69
C LEU A 23 0.26 -4.44 -6.10
N LEU A 24 0.63 -4.25 -4.85
CA LEU A 24 1.52 -5.14 -4.10
C LEU A 24 0.71 -5.87 -3.03
N ALA A 25 0.19 -7.04 -3.36
CA ALA A 25 -0.60 -7.82 -2.42
C ALA A 25 0.20 -8.27 -1.20
N GLY A 26 1.48 -8.62 -1.41
CA GLY A 26 2.35 -9.08 -0.34
C GLY A 26 2.04 -10.52 0.10
N ASP A 27 2.10 -10.76 1.41
CA ASP A 27 2.08 -12.08 2.02
C ASP A 27 0.87 -12.32 2.91
N GLY A 28 0.66 -13.57 3.30
CA GLY A 28 -0.34 -13.97 4.29
C GLY A 28 -1.75 -13.49 3.96
N ILE A 29 -2.31 -12.62 4.80
CA ILE A 29 -3.63 -12.03 4.61
C ILE A 29 -3.66 -10.93 3.52
N GLY A 30 -2.48 -10.48 3.05
CA GLY A 30 -2.35 -9.38 2.10
C GLY A 30 -3.20 -9.51 0.85
N PRO A 31 -3.12 -10.62 0.10
CA PRO A 31 -3.94 -10.82 -1.11
C PRO A 31 -5.44 -10.67 -0.87
N GLU A 32 -5.95 -11.28 0.21
CA GLU A 32 -7.36 -11.23 0.57
C GLU A 32 -7.83 -9.80 0.90
N VAL A 33 -7.03 -9.05 1.65
CA VAL A 33 -7.31 -7.64 1.99
C VAL A 33 -7.25 -6.76 0.75
N ILE A 34 -6.25 -6.96 -0.11
CA ILE A 34 -6.10 -6.20 -1.36
C ILE A 34 -7.27 -6.44 -2.30
N ASP A 35 -7.78 -7.65 -2.42
CA ASP A 35 -8.95 -7.95 -3.24
C ASP A 35 -10.17 -7.12 -2.81
N GLN A 36 -10.38 -6.94 -1.51
CA GLN A 36 -11.47 -6.10 -1.02
C GLN A 36 -11.19 -4.61 -1.25
N ALA A 37 -9.95 -4.17 -1.06
CA ALA A 37 -9.56 -2.78 -1.31
C ALA A 37 -9.73 -2.40 -2.81
N VAL A 38 -9.39 -3.30 -3.72
CA VAL A 38 -9.62 -3.12 -5.16
C VAL A 38 -11.11 -2.98 -5.47
N LYS A 39 -11.97 -3.86 -4.94
CA LYS A 39 -13.42 -3.78 -5.13
C LYS A 39 -13.99 -2.43 -4.68
N VAL A 40 -13.58 -1.94 -3.52
CA VAL A 40 -14.00 -0.63 -3.00
C VAL A 40 -13.51 0.49 -3.91
N SER A 41 -12.25 0.45 -4.31
CA SER A 41 -11.65 1.46 -5.20
C SER A 41 -12.33 1.51 -6.56
N GLU A 42 -12.67 0.37 -7.15
CA GLU A 42 -13.41 0.28 -8.41
C GLU A 42 -14.84 0.81 -8.30
N ALA A 43 -15.52 0.52 -7.20
CA ALA A 43 -16.85 1.08 -6.93
C ALA A 43 -16.82 2.61 -6.85
N ILE A 44 -15.80 3.16 -6.16
CA ILE A 44 -15.57 4.60 -6.09
C ILE A 44 -15.22 5.17 -7.47
N ALA A 45 -14.30 4.52 -8.20
CA ALA A 45 -13.92 4.95 -9.53
C ALA A 45 -15.13 5.01 -10.47
N THR A 46 -15.97 3.99 -10.46
CA THR A 46 -17.21 3.95 -11.23
C THR A 46 -18.17 5.07 -10.83
N ARG A 47 -18.37 5.26 -9.53
CA ARG A 47 -19.28 6.28 -8.98
C ARG A 47 -18.88 7.70 -9.39
N PHE A 48 -17.58 7.98 -9.42
CA PHE A 48 -17.03 9.31 -9.72
C PHE A 48 -16.44 9.42 -11.13
N LYS A 49 -16.64 8.41 -11.98
CA LYS A 49 -16.18 8.36 -13.37
C LYS A 49 -14.65 8.47 -13.50
N HIS A 50 -13.91 7.95 -12.55
CA HIS A 50 -12.45 7.80 -12.64
C HIS A 50 -12.08 6.52 -13.40
N GLU A 51 -10.85 6.44 -13.85
CA GLU A 51 -10.27 5.24 -14.45
C GLU A 51 -9.08 4.79 -13.61
N ILE A 52 -9.05 3.54 -13.18
CA ILE A 52 -7.93 2.96 -12.46
C ILE A 52 -7.35 1.83 -13.29
N THR A 53 -6.04 1.87 -13.49
CA THR A 53 -5.27 0.77 -14.08
C THR A 53 -4.41 0.14 -12.98
N TRP A 54 -4.69 -1.11 -12.67
CA TRP A 54 -3.93 -1.87 -11.69
C TRP A 54 -2.70 -2.51 -12.32
N LYS A 55 -1.55 -2.36 -11.67
CA LYS A 55 -0.28 -2.96 -12.09
C LYS A 55 0.23 -3.89 -10.99
N PRO A 56 -0.11 -5.19 -11.03
CA PRO A 56 0.34 -6.13 -10.02
C PRO A 56 1.86 -6.33 -10.09
N ALA A 57 2.49 -6.41 -8.91
CA ALA A 57 3.91 -6.69 -8.78
C ALA A 57 4.18 -7.53 -7.53
N LEU A 58 5.24 -8.34 -7.57
CA LEU A 58 5.62 -9.24 -6.48
C LEU A 58 6.38 -8.48 -5.39
N THR A 59 6.08 -8.79 -4.13
CA THR A 59 6.84 -8.32 -2.98
C THR A 59 6.76 -9.34 -1.84
N GLY A 60 7.66 -9.22 -0.87
CA GLY A 60 7.67 -10.08 0.32
C GLY A 60 8.08 -11.52 0.04
N ALA A 61 7.44 -12.47 0.72
CA ALA A 61 7.71 -13.90 0.59
C ALA A 61 7.43 -14.40 -0.83
N ALA A 62 6.37 -13.93 -1.47
CA ALA A 62 6.04 -14.29 -2.84
C ALA A 62 7.15 -13.89 -3.85
N ALA A 63 7.79 -12.74 -3.63
CA ALA A 63 8.91 -12.30 -4.44
C ALA A 63 10.19 -13.12 -4.15
N ILE A 64 10.45 -13.44 -2.88
CA ILE A 64 11.57 -14.32 -2.49
C ILE A 64 11.42 -15.66 -3.18
N ASP A 65 10.23 -16.26 -3.19
CA ASP A 65 9.98 -17.56 -3.83
C ASP A 65 10.20 -17.52 -5.35
N ALA A 66 9.82 -16.43 -5.97
CA ALA A 66 9.90 -16.29 -7.43
C ALA A 66 11.31 -15.94 -7.93
N VAL A 67 12.02 -15.05 -7.22
CA VAL A 67 13.27 -14.46 -7.71
C VAL A 67 14.38 -14.30 -6.65
N GLY A 68 14.17 -14.81 -5.43
CA GLY A 68 15.15 -14.75 -4.35
C GLY A 68 15.28 -13.42 -3.63
N GLU A 69 14.48 -12.40 -3.99
CA GLU A 69 14.53 -11.07 -3.41
C GLU A 69 13.14 -10.60 -2.95
N PRO A 70 13.03 -9.97 -1.75
CA PRO A 70 11.74 -9.52 -1.23
C PRO A 70 11.19 -8.25 -1.89
N TYR A 71 12.01 -7.51 -2.62
CA TYR A 71 11.64 -6.32 -3.40
C TYR A 71 12.53 -6.22 -4.63
N PRO A 72 12.15 -6.91 -5.74
CA PRO A 72 12.89 -6.90 -7.01
C PRO A 72 12.91 -5.53 -7.69
N ASP A 73 13.91 -5.29 -8.51
CA ASP A 73 14.01 -4.05 -9.27
C ASP A 73 12.84 -3.88 -10.26
N ALA A 74 12.34 -4.96 -10.85
CA ALA A 74 11.13 -4.92 -11.68
C ALA A 74 9.90 -4.41 -10.91
N THR A 75 9.75 -4.78 -9.64
CA THR A 75 8.69 -4.24 -8.77
C THR A 75 8.92 -2.75 -8.50
N HIS A 76 10.18 -2.36 -8.27
CA HIS A 76 10.53 -0.95 -8.06
C HIS A 76 10.15 -0.09 -9.27
N ASP A 77 10.48 -0.54 -10.47
CA ASP A 77 10.19 0.17 -11.72
C ASP A 77 8.68 0.36 -11.92
N ILE A 78 7.88 -0.66 -11.61
CA ILE A 78 6.41 -0.55 -11.62
C ILE A 78 5.93 0.49 -10.60
N CYS A 79 6.49 0.50 -9.39
CA CYS A 79 6.12 1.48 -8.35
C CYS A 79 6.45 2.90 -8.78
N VAL A 80 7.64 3.14 -9.33
CA VAL A 80 8.08 4.47 -9.80
C VAL A 80 7.25 4.96 -11.00
N ALA A 81 6.83 4.05 -11.88
CA ALA A 81 6.00 4.37 -13.05
C ALA A 81 4.50 4.50 -12.72
N SER A 82 4.12 4.39 -11.45
CA SER A 82 2.72 4.48 -10.99
C SER A 82 2.48 5.76 -10.21
N ASP A 83 1.22 6.21 -10.19
CA ASP A 83 0.80 7.40 -9.44
C ASP A 83 0.75 7.14 -7.92
N ALA A 84 0.49 5.88 -7.54
CA ALA A 84 0.49 5.43 -6.16
C ALA A 84 0.77 3.92 -6.06
N VAL A 85 1.04 3.47 -4.84
CA VAL A 85 1.21 2.05 -4.52
C VAL A 85 0.13 1.66 -3.52
N LEU A 86 -0.70 0.68 -3.88
CA LEU A 86 -1.61 0.01 -2.96
C LEU A 86 -0.91 -1.25 -2.44
N PHE A 87 -0.65 -1.26 -1.14
CA PHE A 87 0.17 -2.27 -0.48
C PHE A 87 -0.64 -3.05 0.56
N GLY A 88 -0.55 -4.37 0.52
CA GLY A 88 -1.25 -5.26 1.45
C GLY A 88 -0.48 -5.48 2.75
N ALA A 89 0.01 -6.71 2.95
CA ALA A 89 0.74 -7.08 4.15
C ALA A 89 2.07 -7.74 3.80
N ILE A 90 3.03 -7.66 4.71
CA ILE A 90 4.32 -8.33 4.62
C ILE A 90 4.53 -9.17 5.86
N GLY A 91 5.11 -10.32 5.67
CA GLY A 91 5.46 -11.29 6.69
C GLY A 91 4.82 -12.65 6.44
N HIS A 92 5.59 -13.69 6.67
CA HIS A 92 5.11 -15.05 6.52
C HIS A 92 5.71 -15.92 7.63
N PRO A 93 4.91 -16.72 8.38
CA PRO A 93 5.35 -17.47 9.56
C PRO A 93 6.58 -18.37 9.35
N ARG A 94 6.79 -18.86 8.13
CA ARG A 94 7.98 -19.68 7.81
C ARG A 94 9.31 -18.94 8.00
N PHE A 95 9.31 -17.60 7.85
CA PHE A 95 10.51 -16.79 8.06
C PHE A 95 10.68 -16.39 9.53
N ASP A 96 9.59 -16.27 10.29
CA ASP A 96 9.64 -15.90 11.71
C ASP A 96 10.32 -16.98 12.55
N ASN A 97 10.09 -18.24 12.19
CA ASN A 97 10.59 -19.41 12.92
C ASN A 97 11.89 -19.99 12.35
N ASP A 98 12.44 -19.40 11.30
CA ASP A 98 13.69 -19.85 10.68
C ASP A 98 14.86 -18.91 11.05
N PRO A 99 15.70 -19.30 12.03
CA PRO A 99 16.86 -18.52 12.42
C PRO A 99 17.96 -18.49 11.34
N THR A 100 17.87 -19.37 10.33
CA THR A 100 18.85 -19.46 9.24
C THR A 100 18.48 -18.60 8.04
N ALA A 101 17.27 -18.06 8.01
CA ALA A 101 16.80 -17.21 6.92
C ALA A 101 17.65 -15.92 6.84
N THR A 102 18.47 -15.83 5.80
CA THR A 102 19.29 -14.64 5.53
C THR A 102 18.52 -13.53 4.83
N VAL A 103 17.45 -13.88 4.11
CA VAL A 103 16.55 -12.97 3.41
C VAL A 103 15.16 -13.08 4.02
N ARG A 104 14.58 -11.93 4.42
CA ARG A 104 13.28 -11.86 5.06
C ARG A 104 12.34 -10.92 4.31
N PRO A 105 11.03 -11.19 4.27
CA PRO A 105 10.03 -10.35 3.61
C PRO A 105 10.09 -8.88 4.06
N GLU A 106 10.28 -8.61 5.35
CA GLU A 106 10.31 -7.26 5.94
C GLU A 106 11.44 -6.39 5.40
N GLN A 107 12.56 -7.01 4.99
CA GLN A 107 13.66 -6.29 4.34
C GLN A 107 13.20 -5.64 3.03
N GLY A 108 12.25 -6.27 2.33
CA GLY A 108 11.63 -5.72 1.12
C GLY A 108 10.87 -4.44 1.39
N LEU A 109 10.10 -4.39 2.47
CA LEU A 109 9.36 -3.20 2.88
C LEU A 109 10.31 -2.03 3.19
N LEU A 110 11.39 -2.29 3.91
CA LEU A 110 12.38 -1.26 4.23
C LEU A 110 13.13 -0.79 2.98
N LYS A 111 13.53 -1.72 2.09
CA LYS A 111 14.16 -1.43 0.80
C LYS A 111 13.24 -0.56 -0.07
N MET A 112 11.95 -0.91 -0.16
CA MET A 112 10.94 -0.14 -0.90
C MET A 112 10.82 1.29 -0.38
N ARG A 113 10.62 1.47 0.92
CA ARG A 113 10.49 2.80 1.54
C ARG A 113 11.71 3.68 1.27
N LYS A 114 12.90 3.11 1.39
CA LYS A 114 14.16 3.82 1.12
C LYS A 114 14.29 4.20 -0.36
N LYS A 115 14.07 3.24 -1.28
CA LYS A 115 14.20 3.47 -2.72
C LYS A 115 13.18 4.46 -3.27
N LEU A 116 11.94 4.45 -2.76
CA LEU A 116 10.89 5.39 -3.13
C LEU A 116 10.99 6.75 -2.41
N GLY A 117 11.97 6.94 -1.53
CA GLY A 117 12.16 8.21 -0.80
C GLY A 117 11.01 8.57 0.15
N LEU A 118 10.31 7.58 0.70
CA LEU A 118 9.19 7.83 1.61
C LEU A 118 9.69 8.36 2.94
N PHE A 119 9.28 9.57 3.30
CA PHE A 119 9.75 10.29 4.50
C PHE A 119 8.70 10.43 5.59
N ALA A 120 7.42 10.21 5.30
CA ALA A 120 6.33 10.34 6.25
C ALA A 120 5.61 9.00 6.45
N ASN A 121 5.31 8.68 7.71
CA ASN A 121 4.50 7.52 8.08
C ASN A 121 3.28 8.03 8.84
N VAL A 122 2.13 8.11 8.15
CA VAL A 122 0.88 8.59 8.73
C VAL A 122 0.04 7.40 9.18
N ARG A 123 -0.26 7.33 10.48
CA ARG A 123 -1.07 6.27 11.11
C ARG A 123 -2.27 6.90 11.81
N PRO A 124 -3.36 7.16 11.09
CA PRO A 124 -4.57 7.72 11.72
C PRO A 124 -5.15 6.69 12.70
N THR A 125 -5.41 7.15 13.92
CA THR A 125 -6.09 6.36 14.95
C THR A 125 -7.33 7.10 15.39
N PHE A 126 -8.44 6.42 15.46
CA PHE A 126 -9.69 6.98 15.97
C PHE A 126 -10.46 5.92 16.74
N THR A 127 -11.15 6.36 17.77
CA THR A 127 -11.99 5.50 18.63
C THR A 127 -13.46 5.79 18.32
N PHE A 128 -14.26 4.75 18.25
CA PHE A 128 -15.70 4.91 18.11
C PHE A 128 -16.30 5.51 19.40
N PRO A 129 -17.31 6.40 19.30
CA PRO A 129 -17.92 7.03 20.46
C PRO A 129 -18.35 6.04 21.55
N SER A 130 -18.85 4.86 21.15
CA SER A 130 -19.25 3.78 22.08
C SER A 130 -18.11 3.10 22.85
N LEU A 131 -16.86 3.40 22.49
CA LEU A 131 -15.65 2.83 23.10
C LEU A 131 -14.82 3.87 23.85
N LEU A 132 -15.22 5.14 23.87
CA LEU A 132 -14.46 6.23 24.50
C LEU A 132 -14.19 5.98 25.98
N ASP A 133 -15.15 5.39 26.70
CA ASP A 133 -15.02 5.11 28.13
C ASP A 133 -14.16 3.86 28.43
N LYS A 134 -13.69 3.17 27.41
CA LYS A 134 -12.92 1.91 27.52
C LYS A 134 -11.52 2.01 26.87
N SER A 135 -11.15 3.16 26.37
CA SER A 135 -9.85 3.40 25.70
C SER A 135 -8.85 4.10 26.64
#